data_894b07ffe9dfaec07d8bb43797197b29
#
_entry.id   894b07ffe9dfaec07d8bb43797197b29
#
_cell.length_a   1.000
_cell.length_b   1.000
_cell.length_c   1.000
_cell.angle_alpha   90.00
_cell.angle_beta   90.00
_cell.angle_gamma   90.00
#
_symmetry.space_group_name_H-M   'P 1'
#
loop_
_entity.id
_entity.type
_entity.pdbx_description
1 polymer ?
#
loop_
_entity_poly.entity_id
_entity_poly.type
_entity_poly.pdbx_seq_one_letter_code
_entity_poly.pdbx_strand_id
1 'polypeptide(L)'
;MAKEVFGIDLGTTNSCIAEISSLDKLPIVIKNSEELQTTPSVVFYDDYGSPIVGGEAKRCMAQDPSRAVAFIKREMSNPSYKRVIGSESISPVKVSAMILKKLVDDANLSREYKGKSKVKDVVITVPAYFGNNERELTKQAGEVAGLNVLALLNEPTAAALSYGTSHLEGKNFMIYDLGGELSM
;
A
#
# COMPACT_ATOMS: atom_id res chain seq x y z
N MET A 1 19.71 -19.29 -1.67
CA MET A 1 18.22 -19.28 -1.71
C MET A 1 17.80 -18.16 -2.63
N ALA A 2 16.77 -18.36 -3.45
CA ALA A 2 16.22 -17.29 -4.27
C ALA A 2 15.68 -16.18 -3.36
N LYS A 3 15.92 -14.93 -3.72
CA LYS A 3 15.46 -13.76 -2.98
C LYS A 3 13.93 -13.66 -3.11
N GLU A 4 13.21 -13.66 -1.99
CA GLU A 4 11.76 -13.48 -2.02
C GLU A 4 11.43 -12.01 -2.28
N VAL A 5 10.51 -11.78 -3.21
CA VAL A 5 10.02 -10.44 -3.57
C VAL A 5 8.51 -10.41 -3.38
N PHE A 6 8.02 -9.33 -2.80
CA PHE A 6 6.60 -9.14 -2.48
C PHE A 6 6.01 -8.04 -3.35
N GLY A 7 4.75 -8.21 -3.74
CA GLY A 7 3.98 -7.16 -4.39
C GLY A 7 3.16 -6.40 -3.36
N ILE A 8 3.18 -5.07 -3.42
CA ILE A 8 2.32 -4.21 -2.60
C ILE A 8 1.48 -3.35 -3.52
N ASP A 9 0.17 -3.43 -3.34
CA ASP A 9 -0.76 -2.44 -3.88
C ASP A 9 -1.03 -1.39 -2.81
N LEU A 10 -0.44 -0.20 -3.00
CA LEU A 10 -0.66 0.95 -2.14
C LEU A 10 -1.83 1.77 -2.69
N GLY A 11 -3.05 1.34 -2.37
CA GLY A 11 -4.27 1.96 -2.90
C GLY A 11 -4.69 3.22 -2.17
N THR A 12 -5.54 4.02 -2.80
CA THR A 12 -6.10 5.26 -2.22
C THR A 12 -6.98 4.97 -1.01
N THR A 13 -7.80 3.93 -1.09
CA THR A 13 -8.78 3.56 -0.06
C THR A 13 -8.35 2.35 0.74
N ASN A 14 -7.84 1.32 0.07
CA ASN A 14 -7.37 0.09 0.66
C ASN A 14 -6.05 -0.31 0.03
N SER A 15 -5.20 -0.96 0.80
CA SER A 15 -3.91 -1.50 0.36
C SER A 15 -3.81 -2.98 0.67
N CYS A 16 -2.97 -3.71 -0.07
CA CYS A 16 -2.70 -5.12 0.19
C CYS A 16 -1.25 -5.49 -0.10
N ILE A 17 -0.83 -6.63 0.41
CA ILE A 17 0.48 -7.23 0.14
C ILE A 17 0.32 -8.69 -0.28
N ALA A 18 1.11 -9.13 -1.26
CA ALA A 18 1.06 -10.47 -1.80
C ALA A 18 2.46 -11.09 -1.92
N GLU A 19 2.50 -12.40 -1.85
CA GLU A 19 3.68 -13.24 -2.15
C GLU A 19 3.37 -14.20 -3.30
N ILE A 20 4.41 -14.75 -3.91
CA ILE A 20 4.26 -15.87 -4.86
C ILE A 20 4.31 -17.17 -4.08
N SER A 21 3.27 -17.97 -4.24
CA SER A 21 3.19 -19.31 -3.66
C SER A 21 4.35 -20.19 -4.10
N SER A 22 4.96 -20.88 -3.16
CA SER A 22 6.01 -21.84 -3.46
C SER A 22 5.49 -23.10 -4.18
N LEU A 23 4.20 -23.42 -4.02
CA LEU A 23 3.57 -24.63 -4.53
C LEU A 23 3.19 -24.52 -6.01
N ASP A 24 2.36 -23.55 -6.34
CA ASP A 24 1.75 -23.39 -7.67
C ASP A 24 2.25 -22.17 -8.44
N LYS A 25 3.15 -21.39 -7.82
CA LYS A 25 3.71 -20.16 -8.39
C LYS A 25 2.66 -19.06 -8.68
N LEU A 26 1.49 -19.16 -8.08
CA LEU A 26 0.45 -18.16 -8.19
C LEU A 26 0.59 -17.08 -7.09
N PRO A 27 0.13 -15.86 -7.34
CA PRO A 27 0.12 -14.80 -6.33
C PRO A 27 -0.90 -15.13 -5.22
N ILE A 28 -0.51 -14.95 -3.97
CA ILE A 28 -1.36 -15.11 -2.80
C ILE A 28 -1.30 -13.82 -1.99
N VAL A 29 -2.46 -13.23 -1.74
CA VAL A 29 -2.58 -12.09 -0.84
C VAL A 29 -2.34 -12.55 0.60
N ILE A 30 -1.44 -11.88 1.30
CA ILE A 30 -1.17 -12.14 2.71
C ILE A 30 -2.22 -11.38 3.53
N LYS A 31 -2.97 -12.08 4.34
CA LYS A 31 -3.99 -11.48 5.20
C LYS A 31 -3.35 -10.62 6.29
N ASN A 32 -4.03 -9.55 6.65
CA ASN A 32 -3.64 -8.68 7.75
C ASN A 32 -3.99 -9.32 9.13
N SER A 33 -3.70 -8.61 10.21
CA SER A 33 -3.98 -9.04 11.59
C SER A 33 -5.48 -9.21 11.91
N GLU A 34 -6.37 -8.68 11.07
CA GLU A 34 -7.83 -8.86 11.16
C GLU A 34 -8.34 -9.99 10.23
N GLU A 35 -7.44 -10.84 9.68
CA GLU A 35 -7.75 -11.93 8.73
C GLU A 35 -8.36 -11.45 7.40
N LEU A 36 -8.23 -10.16 7.07
CA LEU A 36 -8.73 -9.57 5.84
C LEU A 36 -7.62 -9.50 4.77
N GLN A 37 -8.00 -9.57 3.50
CA GLN A 37 -7.08 -9.47 2.36
C GLN A 37 -6.63 -8.03 2.09
N THR A 38 -7.37 -7.05 2.57
CA THR A 38 -7.07 -5.62 2.37
C THR A 38 -7.03 -4.89 3.70
N THR A 39 -6.20 -3.87 3.77
CA THR A 39 -6.07 -2.96 4.91
C THR A 39 -6.49 -1.57 4.48
N PRO A 40 -7.43 -0.90 5.18
CA PRO A 40 -7.78 0.49 4.89
C PRO A 40 -6.56 1.41 4.91
N SER A 41 -6.42 2.26 3.90
CA SER A 41 -5.33 3.25 3.78
C SER A 41 -5.65 4.49 4.62
N VAL A 42 -5.87 4.29 5.91
CA VAL A 42 -6.25 5.30 6.90
C VAL A 42 -5.26 5.29 8.06
N VAL A 43 -4.85 6.48 8.49
CA VAL A 43 -4.07 6.70 9.71
C VAL A 43 -4.88 7.60 10.63
N PHE A 44 -5.01 7.21 11.88
CA PHE A 44 -5.66 7.99 12.95
C PHE A 44 -4.65 8.25 14.06
N TYR A 45 -4.67 9.43 14.66
CA TYR A 45 -3.81 9.78 15.77
C TYR A 45 -4.63 9.81 17.07
N ASP A 46 -4.22 9.01 18.04
CA ASP A 46 -4.87 8.93 19.35
C ASP A 46 -4.65 10.20 20.21
N ASP A 47 -5.15 10.21 21.43
CA ASP A 47 -5.03 11.34 22.35
C ASP A 47 -3.58 11.66 22.74
N TYR A 48 -2.69 10.69 22.59
CA TYR A 48 -1.26 10.82 22.88
C TYR A 48 -0.43 11.16 21.63
N GLY A 49 -1.08 11.29 20.47
CA GLY A 49 -0.42 11.54 19.18
C GLY A 49 0.18 10.29 18.56
N SER A 50 -0.14 9.09 19.06
CA SER A 50 0.35 7.83 18.50
C SER A 50 -0.49 7.43 17.27
N PRO A 51 0.16 6.98 16.17
CA PRO A 51 -0.58 6.61 14.96
C PRO A 51 -1.17 5.20 15.07
N ILE A 52 -2.45 5.09 14.76
CA ILE A 52 -3.19 3.85 14.52
C ILE A 52 -3.42 3.73 13.01
N VAL A 53 -3.28 2.54 12.41
CA VAL A 53 -3.38 2.36 10.96
C VAL A 53 -4.32 1.21 10.63
N GLY A 54 -5.10 1.36 9.56
CA GLY A 54 -5.94 0.29 9.02
C GLY A 54 -7.38 0.31 9.52
N GLY A 55 -7.94 -0.86 9.80
CA GLY A 55 -9.36 -1.03 10.15
C GLY A 55 -9.78 -0.25 11.39
N GLU A 56 -8.97 -0.30 12.44
CA GLU A 56 -9.21 0.46 13.67
C GLU A 56 -9.17 1.97 13.41
N ALA A 57 -8.17 2.45 12.66
CA ALA A 57 -8.09 3.87 12.27
C ALA A 57 -9.35 4.33 11.52
N LYS A 58 -9.87 3.48 10.63
CA LYS A 58 -11.09 3.77 9.88
C LYS A 58 -12.32 3.86 10.80
N ARG A 59 -12.40 3.02 11.84
CA ARG A 59 -13.46 3.09 12.86
C ARG A 59 -13.37 4.37 13.69
N CYS A 60 -12.17 4.72 14.15
CA CYS A 60 -11.93 5.95 14.90
C CYS A 60 -12.20 7.21 14.06
N MET A 61 -11.85 7.20 12.78
CA MET A 61 -12.14 8.29 11.84
C MET A 61 -13.63 8.62 11.76
N ALA A 62 -14.51 7.62 11.88
CA ALA A 62 -15.96 7.84 11.88
C ALA A 62 -16.45 8.65 13.09
N GLN A 63 -15.70 8.62 14.20
CA GLN A 63 -16.02 9.33 15.44
C GLN A 63 -15.35 10.70 15.48
N ASP A 64 -14.07 10.79 15.07
CA ASP A 64 -13.29 12.03 15.01
C ASP A 64 -12.48 12.13 13.72
N PRO A 65 -13.06 12.66 12.64
CA PRO A 65 -12.36 12.82 11.36
C PRO A 65 -11.19 13.81 11.42
N SER A 66 -11.18 14.72 12.42
CA SER A 66 -10.15 15.76 12.52
C SER A 66 -8.76 15.19 12.78
N ARG A 67 -8.68 14.03 13.43
CA ARG A 67 -7.45 13.31 13.77
C ARG A 67 -7.11 12.17 12.81
N ALA A 68 -7.87 12.01 11.73
CA ALA A 68 -7.64 10.98 10.75
C ALA A 68 -7.05 11.54 9.45
N VAL A 69 -6.24 10.75 8.78
CA VAL A 69 -5.75 11.00 7.43
C VAL A 69 -6.15 9.84 6.54
N ALA A 70 -6.97 10.12 5.55
CA ALA A 70 -7.39 9.19 4.51
C ALA A 70 -7.06 9.76 3.12
N PHE A 71 -7.11 8.92 2.08
CA PHE A 71 -6.90 9.32 0.68
C PHE A 71 -5.56 10.00 0.39
N ILE A 72 -4.56 9.78 1.23
CA ILE A 72 -3.27 10.49 1.18
C ILE A 72 -2.54 10.32 -0.16
N LYS A 73 -2.80 9.23 -0.88
CA LYS A 73 -2.21 8.98 -2.20
C LYS A 73 -2.52 10.10 -3.20
N ARG A 74 -3.67 10.76 -3.09
CA ARG A 74 -4.06 11.90 -3.93
C ARG A 74 -3.22 13.15 -3.67
N GLU A 75 -2.64 13.24 -2.49
CA GLU A 75 -1.83 14.37 -2.04
C GLU A 75 -0.34 14.21 -2.35
N MET A 76 0.06 13.09 -2.98
CA MET A 76 1.47 12.76 -3.18
C MET A 76 2.22 13.82 -4.00
N SER A 77 1.55 14.44 -4.98
CA SER A 77 2.11 15.52 -5.80
C SER A 77 1.76 16.92 -5.33
N ASN A 78 1.03 17.06 -4.23
CA ASN A 78 0.58 18.36 -3.74
C ASN A 78 1.67 19.04 -2.87
N PRO A 79 2.45 19.99 -3.42
CA PRO A 79 3.51 20.66 -2.66
C PRO A 79 2.95 21.57 -1.56
N SER A 80 1.66 21.90 -1.66
CA SER A 80 0.95 22.76 -0.70
C SER A 80 0.28 21.96 0.41
N TYR A 81 0.35 20.61 0.37
CA TYR A 81 -0.24 19.79 1.42
C TYR A 81 0.38 20.11 2.77
N LYS A 82 -0.45 20.68 3.64
CA LYS A 82 -0.08 21.01 5.01
C LYS A 82 -1.19 20.54 5.94
N ARG A 83 -0.88 19.56 6.74
CA ARG A 83 -1.76 19.11 7.81
C ARG A 83 -0.96 18.96 9.09
N VAL A 84 -1.51 19.48 10.18
CA VAL A 84 -0.94 19.33 11.52
C VAL A 84 -1.98 18.62 12.38
N ILE A 85 -1.56 17.60 13.09
CA ILE A 85 -2.40 16.88 14.06
C ILE A 85 -1.63 16.87 15.38
N GLY A 86 -2.20 17.54 16.39
CA GLY A 86 -1.46 17.84 17.62
C GLY A 86 -0.27 18.74 17.34
N SER A 87 0.93 18.32 17.70
CA SER A 87 2.19 19.01 17.42
C SER A 87 2.90 18.48 16.16
N GLU A 88 2.32 17.49 15.46
CA GLU A 88 2.99 16.77 14.41
C GLU A 88 2.61 17.28 13.02
N SER A 89 3.62 17.61 12.20
CA SER A 89 3.45 17.91 10.79
C SER A 89 3.32 16.62 9.99
N ILE A 90 2.22 16.49 9.26
CA ILE A 90 1.88 15.30 8.48
C ILE A 90 2.26 15.53 7.02
N SER A 91 3.04 14.62 6.45
CA SER A 91 3.37 14.61 5.02
C SER A 91 2.81 13.36 4.33
N PRO A 92 2.54 13.43 3.00
CA PRO A 92 2.08 12.27 2.25
C PRO A 92 3.04 11.09 2.33
N VAL A 93 4.34 11.32 2.29
CA VAL A 93 5.38 10.29 2.42
C VAL A 93 5.29 9.59 3.77
N LYS A 94 5.16 10.37 4.87
CA LYS A 94 5.07 9.82 6.23
C LYS A 94 3.84 8.94 6.41
N VAL A 95 2.68 9.39 5.96
CA VAL A 95 1.43 8.61 6.06
C VAL A 95 1.49 7.35 5.20
N SER A 96 2.00 7.46 3.97
CA SER A 96 2.20 6.31 3.09
C SER A 96 3.17 5.29 3.70
N ALA A 97 4.25 5.76 4.32
CA ALA A 97 5.20 4.90 5.02
C ALA A 97 4.56 4.16 6.20
N MET A 98 3.67 4.81 6.97
CA MET A 98 2.92 4.15 8.06
C MET A 98 2.00 3.06 7.54
N ILE A 99 1.32 3.29 6.41
CA ILE A 99 0.46 2.29 5.76
C ILE A 99 1.30 1.10 5.29
N LEU A 100 2.41 1.37 4.59
CA LEU A 100 3.34 0.34 4.13
C LEU A 100 3.90 -0.48 5.29
N LYS A 101 4.30 0.21 6.38
CA LYS A 101 4.80 -0.45 7.58
C LYS A 101 3.75 -1.37 8.20
N LYS A 102 2.50 -0.92 8.32
CA LYS A 102 1.40 -1.75 8.83
C LYS A 102 1.20 -3.02 8.00
N LEU A 103 1.16 -2.91 6.66
CA LEU A 103 1.05 -4.07 5.77
C LEU A 103 2.17 -5.09 6.00
N VAL A 104 3.39 -4.58 6.12
CA VAL A 104 4.59 -5.42 6.29
C VAL A 104 4.66 -6.03 7.68
N ASP A 105 4.30 -5.29 8.73
CA ASP A 105 4.28 -5.81 10.10
C ASP A 105 3.24 -6.94 10.23
N ASP A 106 2.04 -6.78 9.68
CA ASP A 106 1.01 -7.82 9.65
C ASP A 106 1.47 -9.04 8.83
N ALA A 107 2.05 -8.80 7.66
CA ALA A 107 2.59 -9.87 6.84
C ALA A 107 3.71 -10.63 7.56
N ASN A 108 4.61 -9.93 8.23
CA ASN A 108 5.70 -10.53 8.98
C ASN A 108 5.19 -11.38 10.15
N LEU A 109 4.17 -10.92 10.86
CA LEU A 109 3.53 -11.70 11.92
C LEU A 109 2.96 -13.02 11.38
N SER A 110 2.18 -12.98 10.29
CA SER A 110 1.64 -14.17 9.63
C SER A 110 2.73 -15.12 9.13
N ARG A 111 3.85 -14.57 8.64
CA ARG A 111 4.98 -15.33 8.10
C ARG A 111 5.82 -15.98 9.19
N GLU A 112 6.00 -15.29 10.33
CA GLU A 112 6.73 -15.81 11.49
C GLU A 112 6.09 -17.09 12.02
N TYR A 113 4.76 -17.13 12.14
CA TYR A 113 4.04 -18.35 12.51
C TYR A 113 4.28 -19.54 11.54
N LYS A 114 4.63 -19.22 10.29
CA LYS A 114 4.94 -20.24 9.25
C LYS A 114 6.43 -20.52 9.10
N GLY A 115 7.30 -19.94 9.95
CA GLY A 115 8.75 -20.10 9.86
C GLY A 115 9.37 -19.52 8.59
N LYS A 116 8.73 -18.52 7.96
CA LYS A 116 9.18 -17.86 6.73
C LYS A 116 10.03 -16.61 7.04
N SER A 117 10.86 -16.21 6.08
CA SER A 117 11.66 -14.99 6.16
C SER A 117 10.80 -13.72 6.22
N LYS A 118 11.33 -12.64 6.80
CA LYS A 118 10.66 -11.34 6.84
C LYS A 118 10.59 -10.69 5.46
N VAL A 119 9.54 -9.91 5.25
CA VAL A 119 9.36 -9.04 4.08
C VAL A 119 10.47 -7.98 4.07
N LYS A 120 11.18 -7.87 2.96
CA LYS A 120 12.23 -6.87 2.78
C LYS A 120 12.21 -6.25 1.38
N ASP A 121 12.19 -7.08 0.36
CA ASP A 121 12.26 -6.67 -1.04
C ASP A 121 10.86 -6.60 -1.63
N VAL A 122 10.48 -5.43 -2.15
CA VAL A 122 9.12 -5.19 -2.62
C VAL A 122 9.09 -4.54 -4.01
N VAL A 123 8.00 -4.80 -4.72
CA VAL A 123 7.53 -4.02 -5.86
C VAL A 123 6.23 -3.34 -5.42
N ILE A 124 6.12 -2.03 -5.62
CA ILE A 124 4.92 -1.26 -5.21
C ILE A 124 4.20 -0.78 -6.46
N THR A 125 2.87 -0.88 -6.49
CA THR A 125 2.07 -0.34 -7.60
C THR A 125 1.82 1.15 -7.44
N VAL A 126 1.76 1.83 -8.59
CA VAL A 126 1.46 3.27 -8.70
C VAL A 126 0.48 3.51 -9.84
N PRO A 127 -0.37 4.54 -9.77
CA PRO A 127 -1.24 4.93 -10.87
C PRO A 127 -0.44 5.23 -12.14
N ALA A 128 -1.02 4.94 -13.31
CA ALA A 128 -0.35 5.18 -14.58
C ALA A 128 -0.05 6.67 -14.83
N TYR A 129 -0.85 7.57 -14.25
CA TYR A 129 -0.69 9.02 -14.38
C TYR A 129 0.37 9.62 -13.44
N PHE A 130 0.94 8.83 -12.51
CA PHE A 130 2.02 9.32 -11.64
C PHE A 130 3.25 9.69 -12.47
N GLY A 131 3.68 10.95 -12.31
CA GLY A 131 4.95 11.45 -12.86
C GLY A 131 6.17 11.02 -12.02
N ASN A 132 7.33 11.53 -12.39
CA ASN A 132 8.58 11.16 -11.72
C ASN A 132 8.60 11.56 -10.24
N ASN A 133 7.99 12.71 -9.90
CA ASN A 133 7.96 13.20 -8.52
C ASN A 133 7.15 12.28 -7.61
N GLU A 134 5.93 11.91 -8.00
CA GLU A 134 5.06 11.02 -7.22
C GLU A 134 5.68 9.63 -7.08
N ARG A 135 6.35 9.15 -8.11
CA ARG A 135 7.09 7.88 -8.08
C ARG A 135 8.23 7.92 -7.08
N GLU A 136 9.03 8.97 -7.11
CA GLU A 136 10.14 9.14 -6.17
C GLU A 136 9.64 9.24 -4.72
N LEU A 137 8.57 10.00 -4.48
CA LEU A 137 7.95 10.11 -3.14
C LEU A 137 7.34 8.77 -2.68
N THR A 138 6.78 7.97 -3.61
CA THR A 138 6.28 6.62 -3.28
C THR A 138 7.44 5.68 -2.91
N LYS A 139 8.54 5.74 -3.65
CA LYS A 139 9.76 4.99 -3.33
C LYS A 139 10.32 5.39 -1.98
N GLN A 140 10.43 6.70 -1.72
CA GLN A 140 10.87 7.24 -0.44
C GLN A 140 9.98 6.77 0.72
N ALA A 141 8.66 6.70 0.53
CA ALA A 141 7.75 6.16 1.54
C ALA A 141 8.06 4.69 1.86
N GLY A 142 8.39 3.88 0.85
CA GLY A 142 8.85 2.51 1.04
C GLY A 142 10.14 2.42 1.83
N GLU A 143 11.13 3.27 1.51
CA GLU A 143 12.42 3.33 2.21
C GLU A 143 12.25 3.77 3.66
N VAL A 144 11.40 4.78 3.93
CA VAL A 144 11.04 5.22 5.30
C VAL A 144 10.35 4.10 6.09
N ALA A 145 9.57 3.24 5.41
CA ALA A 145 8.98 2.04 6.01
C ALA A 145 9.99 0.90 6.25
N GLY A 146 11.27 1.09 5.89
CA GLY A 146 12.35 0.10 6.04
C GLY A 146 12.40 -0.95 4.94
N LEU A 147 11.77 -0.69 3.79
CA LEU A 147 11.69 -1.61 2.65
C LEU A 147 12.75 -1.32 1.60
N ASN A 148 13.19 -2.36 0.92
CA ASN A 148 13.98 -2.25 -0.29
C ASN A 148 13.03 -2.27 -1.51
N VAL A 149 12.74 -1.10 -2.04
CA VAL A 149 11.84 -0.95 -3.20
C VAL A 149 12.62 -1.25 -4.48
N LEU A 150 12.42 -2.46 -5.03
CA LEU A 150 13.12 -2.92 -6.23
C LEU A 150 12.60 -2.24 -7.50
N ALA A 151 11.29 -2.00 -7.56
CA ALA A 151 10.66 -1.37 -8.70
C ALA A 151 9.29 -0.76 -8.30
N LEU A 152 8.85 0.21 -9.11
CA LEU A 152 7.48 0.70 -9.14
C LEU A 152 6.82 0.23 -10.44
N LEU A 153 5.62 -0.33 -10.34
CA LEU A 153 4.88 -0.86 -11.47
C LEU A 153 3.55 -0.11 -11.61
N ASN A 154 3.14 0.22 -12.83
CA ASN A 154 1.82 0.82 -13.04
C ASN A 154 0.70 -0.16 -12.68
N GLU A 155 -0.32 0.30 -11.96
CA GLU A 155 -1.49 -0.49 -11.57
C GLU A 155 -2.13 -1.23 -12.75
N PRO A 156 -2.44 -0.59 -13.89
CA PRO A 156 -2.99 -1.30 -15.03
C PRO A 156 -2.02 -2.35 -15.62
N THR A 157 -0.70 -2.09 -15.55
CA THR A 157 0.30 -3.08 -15.99
C THR A 157 0.33 -4.29 -15.05
N ALA A 158 0.24 -4.05 -13.74
CA ALA A 158 0.18 -5.14 -12.76
C ALA A 158 -1.09 -5.99 -12.95
N ALA A 159 -2.24 -5.36 -13.21
CA ALA A 159 -3.49 -6.05 -13.51
C ALA A 159 -3.38 -6.91 -14.79
N ALA A 160 -2.78 -6.38 -15.85
CA ALA A 160 -2.52 -7.13 -17.08
C ALA A 160 -1.63 -8.36 -16.84
N LEU A 161 -0.54 -8.19 -16.10
CA LEU A 161 0.36 -9.30 -15.76
C LEU A 161 -0.35 -10.37 -14.90
N SER A 162 -1.20 -9.95 -13.98
CA SER A 162 -1.99 -10.87 -13.14
C SER A 162 -3.01 -11.67 -13.96
N TYR A 163 -3.60 -11.09 -15.00
CA TYR A 163 -4.50 -11.80 -15.91
C TYR A 163 -3.78 -12.90 -16.71
N GLY A 164 -2.47 -12.77 -16.86
CA GLY A 164 -1.60 -13.76 -17.46
C GLY A 164 -1.24 -13.48 -18.91
N THR A 165 0.04 -13.49 -19.19
CA THR A 165 0.59 -13.20 -20.53
C THR A 165 0.07 -14.17 -21.60
N SER A 166 -0.19 -15.43 -21.24
CA SER A 166 -0.74 -16.44 -22.16
C SER A 166 -2.15 -16.11 -22.70
N HIS A 167 -2.94 -15.33 -21.97
CA HIS A 167 -4.26 -14.90 -22.42
C HIS A 167 -4.21 -13.67 -23.33
N LEU A 168 -3.07 -12.97 -23.31
CA LEU A 168 -2.89 -11.66 -23.97
C LEU A 168 -2.09 -11.77 -25.26
N GLU A 169 -1.43 -12.91 -25.51
CA GLU A 169 -0.57 -13.10 -26.67
C GLU A 169 -1.33 -12.90 -28.00
N GLY A 170 -0.82 -12.00 -28.83
CA GLY A 170 -1.41 -11.67 -30.13
C GLY A 170 -2.74 -10.90 -30.08
N LYS A 171 -3.15 -10.36 -28.92
CA LYS A 171 -4.40 -9.60 -28.77
C LYS A 171 -4.14 -8.19 -28.26
N ASN A 172 -4.99 -7.25 -28.73
CA ASN A 172 -5.11 -5.95 -28.10
C ASN A 172 -6.14 -6.05 -26.96
N PHE A 173 -5.79 -5.51 -25.79
CA PHE A 173 -6.68 -5.48 -24.64
C PHE A 173 -6.61 -4.11 -23.96
N MET A 174 -7.66 -3.77 -23.25
CA MET A 174 -7.74 -2.54 -22.46
C MET A 174 -7.98 -2.90 -21.00
N ILE A 175 -7.20 -2.29 -20.10
CA ILE A 175 -7.44 -2.35 -18.67
C ILE A 175 -8.29 -1.13 -18.31
N TYR A 176 -9.44 -1.39 -17.74
CA TYR A 176 -10.34 -0.37 -17.22
C TYR A 176 -10.34 -0.44 -15.70
N ASP A 177 -9.61 0.48 -15.07
CA ASP A 177 -9.49 0.58 -13.61
C ASP A 177 -10.39 1.71 -13.12
N LEU A 178 -11.47 1.34 -12.46
CA LEU A 178 -12.39 2.23 -11.75
C LEU A 178 -12.14 2.07 -10.25
N GLY A 179 -11.15 2.76 -9.76
CA GLY A 179 -10.80 2.76 -8.34
C GLY A 179 -10.90 4.15 -7.73
N GLY A 180 -11.09 4.18 -6.44
CA GLY A 180 -11.20 5.40 -5.66
C GLY A 180 -12.65 5.92 -5.60
N GLU A 181 -13.06 6.30 -4.41
CA GLU A 181 -14.39 6.85 -4.19
C GLU A 181 -14.61 8.08 -5.06
N LEU A 182 -15.71 8.08 -5.82
CA LEU A 182 -16.36 9.29 -6.25
C LEU A 182 -16.78 10.01 -4.96
N SER A 183 -15.97 10.98 -4.53
CA SER A 183 -16.43 11.93 -3.51
C SER A 183 -17.60 12.70 -4.13
N MET A 184 -18.80 12.41 -3.67
CA MET A 184 -19.92 13.31 -3.82
C MET A 184 -19.68 14.58 -3.01
#